data_3042846db137eaa1033546e0a3727ea5
#
_entry.id   3042846db137eaa1033546e0a3727ea5
#
_cell.length_a   1.000
_cell.length_b   1.000
_cell.length_c   1.000
_cell.angle_alpha   90.00
_cell.angle_beta   90.00
_cell.angle_gamma   90.00
#
_symmetry.space_group_name_H-M   'P 1'
#
loop_
_entity.id
_entity.type
_entity.pdbx_description
1 polymer ?
#
loop_
_entity_poly.entity_id
_entity_poly.type
_entity_poly.pdbx_seq_one_letter_code
_entity_poly.pdbx_strand_id
1 'polypeptide(L)'
;LNEAVSQHPNIHIFERYNAIDMIKSQQDPKRCKGVYVWNRKREQVEVIRSRFITLATGGASKVYQYTSNPDIASGDGIAMAWRAGCRVANMEFNQFHPTCLFHPQARNFLITEALRGEGARLVHADGTPFMEKFDERKDLAPRDIVARAIDYEMKRLGADCMYLDISHKPADFIVKHFPNIYRKCRSLGIDITREAIPVVPAAHYSCGGVMTDLNARTDLDNVYA
;
A
#
# COMPACT_ATOMS: atom_id res chain seq x y z
N LEU A 1 11.01 13.59 9.84
CA LEU A 1 10.96 14.02 8.43
C LEU A 1 9.95 15.14 8.22
N ASN A 2 8.72 15.01 8.69
CA ASN A 2 7.67 16.04 8.52
C ASN A 2 8.10 17.41 9.10
N GLU A 3 8.66 17.42 10.29
CA GLU A 3 9.17 18.63 10.94
C GLU A 3 10.28 19.31 10.11
N ALA A 4 11.26 18.53 9.63
CA ALA A 4 12.34 19.05 8.81
C ALA A 4 11.87 19.65 7.48
N VAL A 5 10.85 19.05 6.87
CA VAL A 5 10.25 19.55 5.63
C VAL A 5 9.46 20.84 5.88
N SER A 6 8.68 20.90 6.96
CA SER A 6 7.84 22.05 7.30
C SER A 6 8.66 23.30 7.69
N GLN A 7 9.86 23.09 8.21
CA GLN A 7 10.75 24.18 8.65
C GLN A 7 11.70 24.66 7.55
N HIS A 8 11.78 23.96 6.41
CA HIS A 8 12.74 24.30 5.36
C HIS A 8 12.27 25.50 4.53
N PRO A 9 13.06 26.60 4.41
CA PRO A 9 12.59 27.86 3.79
C PRO A 9 12.26 27.75 2.29
N ASN A 10 12.84 26.76 1.59
CA ASN A 10 12.65 26.57 0.15
C ASN A 10 11.59 25.49 -0.17
N ILE A 11 10.88 24.97 0.83
CA ILE A 11 9.84 23.96 0.62
C ILE A 11 8.48 24.57 0.95
N HIS A 12 7.58 24.55 -0.01
CA HIS A 12 6.20 24.99 0.15
C HIS A 12 5.25 23.80 0.09
N ILE A 13 4.50 23.57 1.16
CA ILE A 13 3.54 22.47 1.26
C ILE A 13 2.13 23.01 0.95
N PHE A 14 1.50 22.45 -0.08
CA PHE A 14 0.14 22.79 -0.49
C PHE A 14 -0.83 21.70 -0.02
N GLU A 15 -1.35 21.83 1.19
CA GLU A 15 -2.37 20.92 1.71
C GLU A 15 -3.76 21.22 1.15
N ARG A 16 -4.55 20.16 0.92
CA ARG A 16 -5.90 20.22 0.33
C ARG A 16 -5.90 20.73 -1.12
N TYR A 17 -4.83 20.44 -1.84
CA TYR A 17 -4.72 20.61 -3.27
C TYR A 17 -4.74 19.23 -3.94
N ASN A 18 -5.60 19.07 -4.95
CA ASN A 18 -5.63 17.86 -5.76
C ASN A 18 -5.08 18.20 -7.14
N ALA A 19 -4.01 17.52 -7.56
CA ALA A 19 -3.52 17.61 -8.91
C ALA A 19 -4.55 17.02 -9.90
N ILE A 20 -4.82 17.73 -10.98
CA ILE A 20 -5.84 17.36 -11.98
C ILE A 20 -5.17 16.82 -13.23
N ASP A 21 -4.31 17.66 -13.85
CA ASP A 21 -3.61 17.33 -15.08
C ASP A 21 -2.30 18.10 -15.24
N MET A 22 -1.43 17.60 -16.12
CA MET A 22 -0.17 18.25 -16.46
C MET A 22 -0.39 19.30 -17.56
N ILE A 23 0.35 20.40 -17.47
CA ILE A 23 0.33 21.48 -18.45
C ILE A 23 1.46 21.24 -19.44
N LYS A 24 1.14 20.91 -20.68
CA LYS A 24 2.11 20.76 -21.77
C LYS A 24 2.40 22.08 -22.46
N SER A 25 3.60 22.20 -22.99
CA SER A 25 3.97 23.34 -23.84
C SER A 25 3.23 23.25 -25.18
N GLN A 26 2.69 24.37 -25.65
CA GLN A 26 2.09 24.44 -27.00
C GLN A 26 3.14 24.33 -28.11
N GLN A 27 4.37 24.78 -27.84
CA GLN A 27 5.47 24.75 -28.81
C GLN A 27 6.17 23.40 -28.87
N ASP A 28 6.14 22.64 -27.74
CA ASP A 28 6.76 21.34 -27.60
C ASP A 28 5.84 20.44 -26.76
N PRO A 29 5.01 19.60 -27.38
CA PRO A 29 4.04 18.75 -26.66
C PRO A 29 4.69 17.70 -25.75
N LYS A 30 5.98 17.41 -25.91
CA LYS A 30 6.72 16.53 -25.02
C LYS A 30 7.14 17.21 -23.72
N ARG A 31 7.15 18.54 -23.68
CA ARG A 31 7.65 19.30 -22.54
C ARG A 31 6.52 19.71 -21.60
N CYS A 32 6.66 19.35 -20.34
CA CYS A 32 5.74 19.75 -19.27
C CYS A 32 6.21 21.07 -18.63
N LYS A 33 5.27 21.96 -18.27
CA LYS A 33 5.51 23.29 -17.69
C LYS A 33 4.83 23.55 -16.36
N GLY A 34 4.11 22.56 -15.82
CA GLY A 34 3.38 22.71 -14.57
C GLY A 34 2.21 21.74 -14.46
N VAL A 35 1.36 21.99 -13.49
CA VAL A 35 0.16 21.19 -13.22
C VAL A 35 -1.04 22.09 -12.95
N TYR A 36 -2.23 21.63 -13.35
CA TYR A 36 -3.49 22.15 -12.87
C TYR A 36 -3.81 21.49 -11.54
N VAL A 37 -4.20 22.27 -10.56
CA VAL A 37 -4.57 21.78 -9.22
C VAL A 37 -5.93 22.33 -8.81
N TRP A 38 -6.72 21.51 -8.15
CA TRP A 38 -7.95 21.93 -7.50
C TRP A 38 -7.65 22.36 -6.07
N ASN A 39 -7.81 23.65 -5.79
CA ASN A 39 -7.72 24.18 -4.44
C ASN A 39 -9.06 23.96 -3.73
N ARG A 40 -9.13 22.97 -2.83
CA ARG A 40 -10.36 22.61 -2.10
C ARG A 40 -10.86 23.66 -1.13
N LYS A 41 -9.98 24.58 -0.70
CA LYS A 41 -10.39 25.68 0.21
C LYS A 41 -11.05 26.83 -0.54
N ARG A 42 -10.58 27.12 -1.75
CA ARG A 42 -11.09 28.20 -2.60
C ARG A 42 -12.09 27.73 -3.65
N GLU A 43 -12.28 26.41 -3.75
CA GLU A 43 -13.14 25.75 -4.74
C GLU A 43 -12.88 26.23 -6.18
N GLN A 44 -11.61 26.34 -6.54
CA GLN A 44 -11.18 26.79 -7.87
C GLN A 44 -9.97 26.02 -8.37
N VAL A 45 -9.84 25.99 -9.71
CA VAL A 45 -8.65 25.46 -10.38
C VAL A 45 -7.56 26.54 -10.38
N GLU A 46 -6.36 26.14 -9.94
CA GLU A 46 -5.17 26.99 -9.95
C GLU A 46 -4.09 26.34 -10.82
N VAL A 47 -3.09 27.15 -11.22
CA VAL A 47 -1.96 26.72 -12.03
C VAL A 47 -0.70 26.82 -11.19
N ILE A 48 0.00 25.70 -11.03
CA ILE A 48 1.36 25.69 -10.47
C ILE A 48 2.34 25.47 -11.61
N ARG A 49 3.10 26.51 -11.94
CA ARG A 49 4.17 26.44 -12.96
C ARG A 49 5.44 25.89 -12.33
N SER A 50 6.09 24.98 -13.04
CA SER A 50 7.37 24.41 -12.59
C SER A 50 8.27 24.06 -13.78
N ARG A 51 9.56 24.04 -13.53
CA ARG A 51 10.57 23.57 -14.50
C ARG A 51 10.64 22.05 -14.53
N PHE A 52 10.38 21.41 -13.40
CA PHE A 52 10.41 19.95 -13.23
C PHE A 52 9.21 19.50 -12.40
N ILE A 53 8.73 18.30 -12.67
CA ILE A 53 7.65 17.65 -11.92
C ILE A 53 8.14 16.26 -11.53
N THR A 54 7.96 15.90 -10.26
CA THR A 54 8.15 14.53 -9.78
C THR A 54 6.81 13.97 -9.33
N LEU A 55 6.38 12.88 -9.93
CA LEU A 55 5.19 12.16 -9.54
C LEU A 55 5.55 11.20 -8.41
N ALA A 56 5.10 11.51 -7.20
CA ALA A 56 5.25 10.66 -6.02
C ALA A 56 3.86 10.32 -5.43
N THR A 57 2.92 9.97 -6.32
CA THR A 57 1.48 9.87 -6.03
C THR A 57 1.06 8.49 -5.52
N GLY A 58 1.99 7.55 -5.39
CA GLY A 58 1.70 6.16 -5.04
C GLY A 58 0.99 5.40 -6.17
N GLY A 59 0.46 4.23 -5.84
CA GLY A 59 -0.18 3.34 -6.79
C GLY A 59 -1.69 3.48 -6.88
N ALA A 60 -2.36 2.39 -7.31
CA ALA A 60 -3.79 2.32 -7.55
C ALA A 60 -4.49 1.22 -6.73
N SER A 61 -3.89 0.77 -5.63
CA SER A 61 -4.39 -0.39 -4.88
C SER A 61 -5.74 -0.16 -4.19
N LYS A 62 -6.25 1.10 -4.17
CA LYS A 62 -7.59 1.40 -3.62
C LYS A 62 -8.73 0.87 -4.47
N VAL A 63 -8.48 0.38 -5.66
CA VAL A 63 -9.46 -0.34 -6.49
C VAL A 63 -9.89 -1.68 -5.86
N TYR A 64 -9.05 -2.25 -4.98
CA TYR A 64 -9.34 -3.50 -4.29
C TYR A 64 -10.09 -3.26 -2.97
N GLN A 65 -10.97 -4.18 -2.62
CA GLN A 65 -11.74 -4.13 -1.37
C GLN A 65 -10.84 -4.10 -0.14
N TYR A 66 -9.82 -4.97 -0.11
CA TYR A 66 -8.80 -4.98 0.94
C TYR A 66 -7.49 -4.45 0.39
N THR A 67 -7.01 -3.38 1.01
CA THR A 67 -5.72 -2.78 0.66
C THR A 67 -5.03 -2.24 1.91
N SER A 68 -3.71 -2.33 1.95
CA SER A 68 -2.88 -1.68 2.98
C SER A 68 -2.58 -0.22 2.64
N ASN A 69 -3.00 0.26 1.47
CA ASN A 69 -2.74 1.61 1.01
C ASN A 69 -3.78 2.60 1.56
N PRO A 70 -3.43 3.88 1.72
CA PRO A 70 -4.37 4.92 2.11
C PRO A 70 -5.42 5.17 1.02
N ASP A 71 -6.52 5.84 1.40
CA ASP A 71 -7.64 6.12 0.49
C ASP A 71 -7.26 6.96 -0.74
N ILE A 72 -6.14 7.66 -0.68
CA ILE A 72 -5.60 8.46 -1.79
C ILE A 72 -4.82 7.63 -2.83
N ALA A 73 -4.59 6.34 -2.63
CA ALA A 73 -3.93 5.46 -3.60
C ALA A 73 -4.90 5.01 -4.71
N SER A 74 -5.45 5.98 -5.42
CA SER A 74 -6.51 5.85 -6.44
C SER A 74 -5.98 5.80 -7.87
N GLY A 75 -4.65 5.94 -8.07
CA GLY A 75 -4.03 5.91 -9.40
C GLY A 75 -4.05 7.26 -10.14
N ASP A 76 -4.37 8.34 -9.46
CA ASP A 76 -4.51 9.68 -10.07
C ASP A 76 -3.27 10.13 -10.83
N GLY A 77 -2.06 9.93 -10.24
CA GLY A 77 -0.80 10.28 -10.90
C GLY A 77 -0.52 9.45 -12.15
N ILE A 78 -0.87 8.16 -12.12
CA ILE A 78 -0.76 7.27 -13.28
C ILE A 78 -1.70 7.76 -14.39
N ALA A 79 -2.94 8.09 -14.04
CA ALA A 79 -3.93 8.60 -14.98
C ALA A 79 -3.53 9.96 -15.60
N MET A 80 -2.99 10.88 -14.76
CA MET A 80 -2.46 12.16 -15.25
C MET A 80 -1.31 11.97 -16.23
N ALA A 81 -0.36 11.09 -15.90
CA ALA A 81 0.78 10.78 -16.76
C ALA A 81 0.31 10.18 -18.10
N TRP A 82 -0.62 9.24 -18.06
CA TRP A 82 -1.17 8.62 -19.26
C TRP A 82 -1.89 9.65 -20.15
N ARG A 83 -2.77 10.50 -19.61
CA ARG A 83 -3.43 11.57 -20.36
C ARG A 83 -2.45 12.57 -20.96
N ALA A 84 -1.33 12.80 -20.28
CA ALA A 84 -0.27 13.67 -20.78
C ALA A 84 0.57 13.01 -21.90
N GLY A 85 0.47 11.70 -22.10
CA GLY A 85 1.15 10.94 -23.16
C GLY A 85 2.31 10.08 -22.69
N CYS A 86 2.49 9.87 -21.39
CA CYS A 86 3.44 8.88 -20.89
C CYS A 86 2.92 7.47 -21.11
N ARG A 87 3.83 6.53 -21.39
CA ARG A 87 3.52 5.10 -21.36
C ARG A 87 3.28 4.63 -19.94
N VAL A 88 2.31 3.75 -19.82
CA VAL A 88 1.99 3.06 -18.58
C VAL A 88 2.05 1.56 -18.83
N ALA A 89 2.70 0.79 -17.96
CA ALA A 89 2.89 -0.63 -18.16
C ALA A 89 2.71 -1.43 -16.87
N ASN A 90 2.52 -2.75 -17.04
CA ASN A 90 2.48 -3.74 -15.96
C ASN A 90 1.37 -3.48 -14.90
N MET A 91 0.28 -2.84 -15.29
CA MET A 91 -0.83 -2.49 -14.39
C MET A 91 -1.56 -3.72 -13.82
N GLU A 92 -1.47 -4.86 -14.51
CA GLU A 92 -2.00 -6.15 -14.08
C GLU A 92 -1.23 -6.74 -12.88
N PHE A 93 0.02 -6.31 -12.66
CA PHE A 93 0.82 -6.83 -11.57
C PHE A 93 0.62 -6.03 -10.29
N ASN A 94 0.00 -6.66 -9.32
CA ASN A 94 -0.21 -6.09 -8.00
C ASN A 94 0.26 -7.10 -6.94
N GLN A 95 1.14 -6.67 -6.04
CA GLN A 95 1.56 -7.51 -4.92
C GLN A 95 0.52 -7.44 -3.81
N PHE A 96 0.01 -8.60 -3.39
CA PHE A 96 -0.83 -8.71 -2.21
C PHE A 96 0.04 -9.03 -0.98
N HIS A 97 -0.12 -8.25 0.08
CA HIS A 97 0.43 -8.63 1.37
C HIS A 97 -0.48 -9.65 2.03
N PRO A 98 0.05 -10.80 2.50
CA PRO A 98 -0.78 -11.89 2.98
C PRO A 98 -1.62 -11.56 4.22
N THR A 99 -1.09 -10.70 5.10
CA THR A 99 -1.60 -10.54 6.47
C THR A 99 -1.95 -9.08 6.76
N CYS A 100 -3.07 -8.61 6.21
CA CYS A 100 -3.73 -7.38 6.65
C CYS A 100 -4.74 -7.73 7.76
N LEU A 101 -4.80 -6.93 8.82
CA LEU A 101 -5.72 -7.16 9.93
C LEU A 101 -7.18 -7.06 9.45
N PHE A 102 -7.92 -8.16 9.60
CA PHE A 102 -9.35 -8.22 9.29
C PHE A 102 -10.16 -7.74 10.50
N HIS A 103 -10.56 -6.47 10.48
CA HIS A 103 -11.40 -5.89 11.52
C HIS A 103 -12.09 -4.62 10.99
N PRO A 104 -13.39 -4.38 11.25
CA PRO A 104 -14.14 -3.23 10.70
C PRO A 104 -13.51 -1.87 11.01
N GLN A 105 -12.83 -1.73 12.14
CA GLN A 105 -12.18 -0.48 12.59
C GLN A 105 -10.67 -0.45 12.33
N ALA A 106 -10.10 -1.50 11.71
CA ALA A 106 -8.64 -1.62 11.57
C ALA A 106 -8.07 -1.00 10.30
N ARG A 107 -8.86 -0.34 9.48
CA ARG A 107 -8.52 0.23 8.17
C ARG A 107 -7.02 0.16 7.83
N ASN A 108 -6.66 -0.64 6.81
CA ASN A 108 -5.31 -0.71 6.23
C ASN A 108 -4.18 -1.18 7.17
N PHE A 109 -4.48 -1.72 8.36
CA PHE A 109 -3.44 -2.06 9.32
C PHE A 109 -2.74 -3.37 8.93
N LEU A 110 -1.47 -3.24 8.58
CA LEU A 110 -0.64 -4.35 8.16
C LEU A 110 -0.04 -5.08 9.38
N ILE A 111 -0.22 -6.40 9.42
CA ILE A 111 0.52 -7.26 10.34
C ILE A 111 1.83 -7.64 9.65
N THR A 112 2.94 -7.16 10.19
CA THR A 112 4.27 -7.32 9.55
C THR A 112 4.63 -8.79 9.31
N GLU A 113 5.34 -9.02 8.23
CA GLU A 113 5.92 -10.33 7.88
C GLU A 113 6.86 -10.87 8.97
N ALA A 114 7.47 -9.99 9.76
CA ALA A 114 8.33 -10.34 10.86
C ALA A 114 7.67 -11.27 11.91
N LEU A 115 6.32 -11.20 12.07
CA LEU A 115 5.63 -12.16 12.95
C LEU A 115 5.82 -13.60 12.45
N ARG A 116 5.69 -13.82 11.14
CA ARG A 116 5.92 -15.14 10.54
C ARG A 116 7.39 -15.55 10.66
N GLY A 117 8.30 -14.58 10.48
CA GLY A 117 9.73 -14.77 10.72
C GLY A 117 10.07 -15.24 12.14
N GLU A 118 9.32 -14.75 13.13
CA GLU A 118 9.45 -15.16 14.53
C GLU A 118 8.62 -16.42 14.87
N GLY A 119 8.02 -17.05 13.88
CA GLY A 119 7.35 -18.35 14.02
C GLY A 119 5.83 -18.29 14.17
N ALA A 120 5.19 -17.16 13.88
CA ALA A 120 3.73 -17.12 13.78
C ALA A 120 3.24 -18.02 12.65
N ARG A 121 2.13 -18.74 12.89
CA ARG A 121 1.55 -19.74 11.98
C ARG A 121 0.21 -19.28 11.43
N LEU A 122 -0.01 -19.52 10.17
CA LEU A 122 -1.33 -19.35 9.55
C LEU A 122 -2.20 -20.56 9.84
N VAL A 123 -3.35 -20.29 10.44
CA VAL A 123 -4.26 -21.33 10.93
C VAL A 123 -5.71 -21.04 10.52
N HIS A 124 -6.51 -22.09 10.47
CA HIS A 124 -7.97 -22.00 10.38
C HIS A 124 -8.58 -21.51 11.72
N ALA A 125 -9.88 -21.32 11.77
CA ALA A 125 -10.59 -20.91 12.98
C ALA A 125 -10.49 -21.94 14.12
N ASP A 126 -10.27 -23.21 13.81
CA ASP A 126 -10.05 -24.29 14.79
C ASP A 126 -8.59 -24.42 15.26
N GLY A 127 -7.70 -23.53 14.81
CA GLY A 127 -6.28 -23.54 15.13
C GLY A 127 -5.42 -24.49 14.28
N THR A 128 -5.99 -25.17 13.28
CA THR A 128 -5.25 -26.10 12.41
C THR A 128 -4.36 -25.34 11.41
N PRO A 129 -3.03 -25.54 11.41
CA PRO A 129 -2.14 -24.96 10.41
C PRO A 129 -2.41 -25.52 9.01
N PHE A 130 -2.29 -24.66 7.96
CA PHE A 130 -2.61 -25.10 6.59
C PHE A 130 -1.47 -24.89 5.58
N MET A 131 -0.48 -24.06 5.85
CA MET A 131 0.57 -23.70 4.88
C MET A 131 1.41 -24.88 4.37
N GLU A 132 1.53 -25.96 5.15
CA GLU A 132 2.27 -27.18 4.78
C GLU A 132 1.74 -27.86 3.49
N LYS A 133 0.46 -27.61 3.14
CA LYS A 133 -0.17 -28.15 1.94
C LYS A 133 0.20 -27.38 0.67
N PHE A 134 0.73 -26.16 0.81
CA PHE A 134 0.97 -25.24 -0.29
C PHE A 134 2.44 -25.03 -0.62
N ASP A 135 3.33 -25.09 0.38
CA ASP A 135 4.77 -24.87 0.17
C ASP A 135 5.59 -25.54 1.28
N GLU A 136 6.75 -26.10 0.94
CA GLU A 136 7.67 -26.71 1.90
C GLU A 136 8.24 -25.76 2.93
N ARG A 137 8.33 -24.46 2.57
CA ARG A 137 8.76 -23.36 3.45
C ARG A 137 7.67 -22.92 4.42
N LYS A 138 6.45 -23.47 4.29
CA LYS A 138 5.29 -23.20 5.16
C LYS A 138 4.99 -21.70 5.22
N ASP A 139 4.89 -21.16 6.43
CA ASP A 139 4.57 -19.75 6.69
C ASP A 139 5.66 -18.77 6.22
N LEU A 140 6.86 -19.27 5.91
CA LEU A 140 7.99 -18.50 5.35
C LEU A 140 8.04 -18.52 3.82
N ALA A 141 7.06 -19.10 3.15
CA ALA A 141 6.94 -19.02 1.69
C ALA A 141 6.82 -17.57 1.21
N PRO A 142 7.16 -17.26 -0.06
CA PRO A 142 6.98 -15.94 -0.66
C PRO A 142 5.54 -15.41 -0.52
N ARG A 143 5.41 -14.10 -0.49
CA ARG A 143 4.12 -13.41 -0.24
C ARG A 143 3.01 -13.85 -1.18
N ASP A 144 3.32 -14.05 -2.44
CA ASP A 144 2.34 -14.46 -3.46
C ASP A 144 1.79 -15.87 -3.19
N ILE A 145 2.65 -16.80 -2.77
CA ILE A 145 2.24 -18.17 -2.38
C ILE A 145 1.35 -18.11 -1.15
N VAL A 146 1.78 -17.38 -0.12
CA VAL A 146 1.02 -17.26 1.13
C VAL A 146 -0.33 -16.57 0.91
N ALA A 147 -0.35 -15.48 0.13
CA ALA A 147 -1.60 -14.77 -0.18
C ALA A 147 -2.59 -15.65 -0.95
N ARG A 148 -2.12 -16.42 -1.94
CA ARG A 148 -2.95 -17.38 -2.68
C ARG A 148 -3.44 -18.54 -1.81
N ALA A 149 -2.61 -19.02 -0.89
CA ALA A 149 -3.01 -20.07 0.04
C ALA A 149 -4.14 -19.60 0.97
N ILE A 150 -4.02 -18.39 1.53
CA ILE A 150 -5.07 -17.79 2.36
C ILE A 150 -6.36 -17.60 1.56
N ASP A 151 -6.29 -17.01 0.37
CA ASP A 151 -7.46 -16.81 -0.51
C ASP A 151 -8.13 -18.14 -0.88
N TYR A 152 -7.34 -19.17 -1.19
CA TYR A 152 -7.86 -20.50 -1.48
C TYR A 152 -8.60 -21.09 -0.27
N GLU A 153 -8.00 -21.05 0.92
CA GLU A 153 -8.63 -21.62 2.13
C GLU A 153 -9.88 -20.82 2.54
N MET A 154 -9.87 -19.49 2.41
CA MET A 154 -11.06 -18.67 2.63
C MET A 154 -12.20 -19.09 1.72
N LYS A 155 -11.95 -19.22 0.41
CA LYS A 155 -12.97 -19.64 -0.57
C LYS A 155 -13.45 -21.07 -0.34
N ARG A 156 -12.55 -21.99 -0.05
CA ARG A 156 -12.85 -23.40 0.20
C ARG A 156 -13.75 -23.58 1.42
N LEU A 157 -13.55 -22.76 2.46
CA LEU A 157 -14.28 -22.87 3.73
C LEU A 157 -15.49 -21.91 3.81
N GLY A 158 -15.65 -20.99 2.83
CA GLY A 158 -16.64 -19.93 2.92
C GLY A 158 -16.37 -18.97 4.09
N ALA A 159 -15.09 -18.76 4.44
CA ALA A 159 -14.69 -17.96 5.58
C ALA A 159 -14.30 -16.54 5.13
N ASP A 160 -14.60 -15.55 5.98
CA ASP A 160 -14.29 -14.14 5.71
C ASP A 160 -12.81 -13.78 5.96
N CYS A 161 -12.10 -14.59 6.74
CA CYS A 161 -10.68 -14.41 7.06
C CYS A 161 -10.02 -15.73 7.44
N MET A 162 -8.68 -15.74 7.47
CA MET A 162 -7.87 -16.74 8.17
C MET A 162 -7.22 -16.10 9.40
N TYR A 163 -6.44 -16.88 10.13
CA TYR A 163 -5.86 -16.44 11.40
C TYR A 163 -4.35 -16.59 11.39
N LEU A 164 -3.65 -15.61 12.02
CA LEU A 164 -2.22 -15.65 12.24
C LEU A 164 -1.96 -15.80 13.75
N ASP A 165 -1.42 -16.94 14.17
CA ASP A 165 -1.20 -17.28 15.58
C ASP A 165 0.27 -17.18 15.96
N ILE A 166 0.57 -16.38 16.98
CA ILE A 166 1.88 -16.28 17.65
C ILE A 166 1.76 -16.53 19.15
N SER A 167 0.58 -16.88 19.66
CA SER A 167 0.30 -17.01 21.10
C SER A 167 1.09 -18.11 21.81
N HIS A 168 1.74 -19.00 21.04
CA HIS A 168 2.68 -20.01 21.58
C HIS A 168 3.99 -19.42 22.09
N LYS A 169 4.30 -18.15 21.75
CA LYS A 169 5.47 -17.43 22.27
C LYS A 169 5.17 -16.79 23.63
N PRO A 170 6.18 -16.57 24.49
CA PRO A 170 5.98 -15.85 25.75
C PRO A 170 5.39 -14.47 25.54
N ALA A 171 4.42 -14.08 26.39
CA ALA A 171 3.74 -12.79 26.29
C ALA A 171 4.71 -11.60 26.28
N ASP A 172 5.71 -11.61 27.15
CA ASP A 172 6.73 -10.56 27.24
C ASP A 172 7.55 -10.43 25.94
N PHE A 173 7.84 -11.56 25.29
CA PHE A 173 8.49 -11.57 23.99
C PHE A 173 7.64 -10.86 22.95
N ILE A 174 6.36 -11.21 22.83
CA ILE A 174 5.42 -10.62 21.85
C ILE A 174 5.30 -9.12 22.06
N VAL A 175 5.06 -8.68 23.28
CA VAL A 175 4.88 -7.27 23.64
C VAL A 175 6.15 -6.45 23.34
N LYS A 176 7.32 -6.99 23.66
CA LYS A 176 8.60 -6.31 23.45
C LYS A 176 9.01 -6.24 21.98
N HIS A 177 8.81 -7.32 21.21
CA HIS A 177 9.22 -7.38 19.79
C HIS A 177 8.22 -6.71 18.85
N PHE A 178 6.93 -6.75 19.19
CA PHE A 178 5.86 -6.23 18.34
C PHE A 178 4.96 -5.20 19.05
N PRO A 179 5.51 -4.17 19.71
CA PRO A 179 4.74 -3.26 20.59
C PRO A 179 3.64 -2.51 19.86
N ASN A 180 3.86 -2.17 18.59
CA ASN A 180 2.87 -1.43 17.79
C ASN A 180 1.70 -2.34 17.37
N ILE A 181 1.99 -3.58 16.97
CA ILE A 181 0.98 -4.57 16.60
C ILE A 181 0.17 -4.95 17.84
N TYR A 182 0.85 -5.27 18.95
CA TYR A 182 0.19 -5.58 20.22
C TYR A 182 -0.77 -4.46 20.64
N ARG A 183 -0.30 -3.21 20.67
CA ARG A 183 -1.10 -2.04 21.05
C ARG A 183 -2.31 -1.86 20.13
N LYS A 184 -2.11 -1.99 18.82
CA LYS A 184 -3.19 -1.86 17.83
C LYS A 184 -4.23 -2.97 17.99
N CYS A 185 -3.83 -4.22 18.02
CA CYS A 185 -4.73 -5.35 18.22
C CYS A 185 -5.48 -5.24 19.56
N ARG A 186 -4.76 -4.91 20.62
CA ARG A 186 -5.36 -4.72 21.96
C ARG A 186 -6.40 -3.61 22.00
N SER A 187 -6.19 -2.50 21.26
CA SER A 187 -7.18 -1.41 21.15
C SER A 187 -8.46 -1.81 20.41
N LEU A 188 -8.42 -2.95 19.70
CA LEU A 188 -9.55 -3.52 18.97
C LEU A 188 -10.15 -4.76 19.68
N GLY A 189 -9.71 -5.05 20.89
CA GLY A 189 -10.19 -6.16 21.70
C GLY A 189 -9.48 -7.49 21.44
N ILE A 190 -8.42 -7.52 20.62
CA ILE A 190 -7.66 -8.73 20.28
C ILE A 190 -6.38 -8.80 21.12
N ASP A 191 -6.24 -9.84 21.95
CA ASP A 191 -5.03 -10.09 22.72
C ASP A 191 -4.13 -11.13 22.04
N ILE A 192 -3.20 -10.67 21.22
CA ILE A 192 -2.31 -11.52 20.42
C ILE A 192 -1.36 -12.40 21.25
N THR A 193 -1.33 -12.23 22.56
CA THR A 193 -0.60 -13.12 23.47
C THR A 193 -1.41 -14.34 23.87
N ARG A 194 -2.69 -14.40 23.51
CA ARG A 194 -3.64 -15.45 23.91
C ARG A 194 -4.48 -15.99 22.77
N GLU A 195 -4.65 -15.22 21.72
CA GLU A 195 -5.51 -15.55 20.60
C GLU A 195 -4.89 -15.18 19.25
N ALA A 196 -5.31 -15.86 18.21
CA ALA A 196 -4.85 -15.63 16.85
C ALA A 196 -5.44 -14.34 16.26
N ILE A 197 -4.67 -13.69 15.40
CA ILE A 197 -5.02 -12.42 14.74
C ILE A 197 -5.81 -12.73 13.45
N PRO A 198 -7.04 -12.24 13.28
CA PRO A 198 -7.75 -12.41 12.01
C PRO A 198 -7.08 -11.60 10.90
N VAL A 199 -6.79 -12.26 9.76
CA VAL A 199 -6.05 -11.67 8.64
C VAL A 199 -6.67 -12.01 7.30
N VAL A 200 -6.51 -11.08 6.34
CA VAL A 200 -6.87 -11.25 4.92
C VAL A 200 -5.74 -10.79 4.02
N PRO A 201 -5.59 -11.35 2.81
CA PRO A 201 -4.72 -10.77 1.80
C PRO A 201 -5.22 -9.39 1.39
N ALA A 202 -4.31 -8.43 1.23
CA ALA A 202 -4.65 -7.07 0.83
C ALA A 202 -3.70 -6.55 -0.25
N ALA A 203 -4.23 -5.84 -1.23
CA ALA A 203 -3.43 -5.15 -2.23
C ALA A 203 -2.48 -4.17 -1.55
N HIS A 204 -1.17 -4.33 -1.82
CA HIS A 204 -0.14 -3.64 -1.08
C HIS A 204 0.74 -2.75 -1.95
N TYR A 205 1.10 -3.26 -3.14
CA TYR A 205 2.03 -2.59 -4.02
C TYR A 205 1.62 -2.79 -5.48
N SER A 206 1.40 -1.67 -6.19
CA SER A 206 1.23 -1.67 -7.64
C SER A 206 2.61 -1.79 -8.27
N CYS A 207 2.92 -2.94 -8.87
CA CYS A 207 4.24 -3.20 -9.47
C CYS A 207 4.42 -2.43 -10.77
N GLY A 208 3.32 -2.15 -11.48
CA GLY A 208 3.28 -1.33 -12.66
C GLY A 208 3.03 0.15 -12.38
N GLY A 209 2.91 0.92 -13.43
CA GLY A 209 2.69 2.36 -13.40
C GLY A 209 3.32 3.07 -14.58
N VAL A 210 3.70 4.32 -14.36
CA VAL A 210 4.36 5.15 -15.37
C VAL A 210 5.74 4.58 -15.69
N MET A 211 6.03 4.38 -16.98
CA MET A 211 7.34 3.88 -17.41
C MET A 211 8.41 4.96 -17.22
N THR A 212 9.54 4.53 -16.65
CA THR A 212 10.71 5.39 -16.46
C THR A 212 11.99 4.70 -16.92
N ASP A 213 13.02 5.50 -17.19
CA ASP A 213 14.40 5.02 -17.30
C ASP A 213 15.05 4.86 -15.91
N LEU A 214 16.32 4.45 -15.89
CA LEU A 214 17.11 4.29 -14.65
C LEU A 214 17.37 5.61 -13.89
N ASN A 215 17.07 6.75 -14.49
CA ASN A 215 17.16 8.08 -13.89
C ASN A 215 15.78 8.63 -13.51
N ALA A 216 14.77 7.78 -13.43
CA ALA A 216 13.37 8.13 -13.14
C ALA A 216 12.72 9.07 -14.19
N ARG A 217 13.27 9.19 -15.41
CA ARG A 217 12.72 10.03 -16.47
C ARG A 217 11.58 9.31 -17.15
N THR A 218 10.47 10.01 -17.35
CA THR A 218 9.31 9.52 -18.11
C THR A 218 9.47 9.83 -19.61
N ASP A 219 8.45 9.52 -20.41
CA ASP A 219 8.40 9.90 -21.84
C ASP A 219 8.22 11.42 -22.06
N LEU A 220 7.89 12.19 -21.03
CA LEU A 220 7.77 13.64 -21.08
C LEU A 220 9.00 14.31 -20.51
N ASP A 221 9.48 15.32 -21.22
CA ASP A 221 10.56 16.16 -20.75
C ASP A 221 10.16 16.89 -19.45
N ASN A 222 11.07 16.87 -18.48
CA ASN A 222 10.93 17.50 -17.17
C ASN A 222 9.91 16.80 -16.24
N VAL A 223 9.47 15.56 -16.55
CA VAL A 223 8.60 14.75 -15.70
C VAL A 223 9.31 13.49 -15.26
N TYR A 224 9.32 13.25 -13.97
CA TYR A 224 9.94 12.10 -13.30
C TYR A 224 8.88 11.34 -12.48
N ALA A 225 9.05 10.03 -12.29
CA ALA A 225 8.17 9.20 -11.48
C ALA A 225 8.93 8.14 -10.68
#